data_c0a45975597b895478f2d6d544cc9161
#
_entry.id   c0a45975597b895478f2d6d544cc9161
#
_cell.length_a   1.000
_cell.length_b   1.000
_cell.length_c   1.000
_cell.angle_alpha   90.00
_cell.angle_beta   90.00
_cell.angle_gamma   90.00
#
_symmetry.space_group_name_H-M   'P 1'
#
loop_
_entity.id
_entity.type
_entity.pdbx_description
1 polymer ?
#
loop_
_entity_poly.entity_id
_entity_poly.type
_entity_poly.pdbx_seq_one_letter_code
_entity_poly.pdbx_strand_id
1 'polypeptide(L)'
;IGGKFLAMMLYGGLMLVILLLQVVFAFIFVKNLDIPLILSGLLGIYLVLCAYSAICLFMSTLTSYQIVAAVGTLVILTCLNFVGGLWQDIPVVQEITWWLSLSGRAKTFTAGLICSEDVVYFGVVIGLFLTLSVLKLQSTKQHYSWWWRWARYGGVVCIALGIGYLTSKPMFMCYYDTTETEHNTITREGQRVMNLIDDQLTITMYVNLLDKSAPAGMPENQMSNLRELKPFLRFKPDTRLKYVYFYDSTDHSRFRGATASLPLREQMLKICDDEDLDPEFFLSPEEMHRQIDLTSEGNWMIYLQERANGRKSFLRFYDGMDIRPRETEITVALKRLVTDASRIVFLTGHGERSLYWNDKGGLYSLIQRNGRNALVNQGFDVDTLNLTGRTVIPEDIDILVIAGFIYS
;
A
#
# COMPACT_ATOMS: atom_id res chain seq x y z
N ILE A 1 -31.06 -25.99 3.06
CA ILE A 1 -29.96 -25.05 3.27
C ILE A 1 -30.35 -23.68 2.74
N GLY A 2 -30.71 -23.52 1.45
CA GLY A 2 -31.03 -22.25 0.83
C GLY A 2 -32.10 -21.44 1.57
N GLY A 3 -33.21 -22.07 1.99
CA GLY A 3 -34.25 -21.38 2.76
C GLY A 3 -33.79 -20.87 4.13
N LYS A 4 -32.94 -21.65 4.83
CA LYS A 4 -32.36 -21.20 6.11
C LYS A 4 -31.38 -20.05 5.90
N PHE A 5 -30.54 -20.12 4.86
CA PHE A 5 -29.63 -19.03 4.52
C PHE A 5 -30.39 -17.75 4.15
N LEU A 6 -31.44 -17.87 3.31
CA LEU A 6 -32.26 -16.73 2.95
C LEU A 6 -32.94 -16.07 4.18
N ALA A 7 -33.41 -16.89 5.13
CA ALA A 7 -34.00 -16.36 6.38
C ALA A 7 -32.94 -15.58 7.20
N MET A 8 -31.68 -16.06 7.26
CA MET A 8 -30.59 -15.35 7.93
C MET A 8 -30.22 -14.05 7.21
N MET A 9 -30.21 -14.07 5.87
CA MET A 9 -30.01 -12.84 5.06
C MET A 9 -31.13 -11.81 5.30
N LEU A 10 -32.41 -12.23 5.33
CA LEU A 10 -33.52 -11.36 5.62
C LEU A 10 -33.44 -10.76 7.03
N TYR A 11 -33.04 -11.57 8.01
CA TYR A 11 -32.80 -11.07 9.37
C TYR A 11 -31.65 -10.03 9.41
N GLY A 12 -30.55 -10.32 8.74
CA GLY A 12 -29.45 -9.35 8.57
C GLY A 12 -29.90 -8.08 7.86
N GLY A 13 -30.74 -8.22 6.82
CA GLY A 13 -31.35 -7.09 6.12
C GLY A 13 -32.25 -6.25 7.05
N LEU A 14 -33.01 -6.89 7.93
CA LEU A 14 -33.82 -6.17 8.94
C LEU A 14 -32.97 -5.34 9.88
N MET A 15 -31.80 -5.89 10.33
CA MET A 15 -30.83 -5.13 11.14
C MET A 15 -30.28 -3.92 10.38
N LEU A 16 -30.03 -4.06 9.07
CA LEU A 16 -29.60 -2.92 8.24
C LEU A 16 -30.69 -1.86 8.10
N VAL A 17 -31.98 -2.22 8.06
CA VAL A 17 -33.07 -1.23 8.05
C VAL A 17 -33.02 -0.37 9.31
N ILE A 18 -32.70 -0.93 10.46
CA ILE A 18 -32.53 -0.16 11.70
C ILE A 18 -31.37 0.82 11.59
N LEU A 19 -30.24 0.40 11.00
CA LEU A 19 -29.11 1.28 10.74
C LEU A 19 -29.49 2.39 9.73
N LEU A 20 -30.23 2.07 8.68
CA LEU A 20 -30.72 3.05 7.72
C LEU A 20 -31.63 4.08 8.36
N LEU A 21 -32.51 3.69 9.32
CA LEU A 21 -33.32 4.64 10.08
C LEU A 21 -32.44 5.61 10.90
N GLN A 22 -31.33 5.14 11.46
CA GLN A 22 -30.36 6.01 12.14
C GLN A 22 -29.69 7.00 11.17
N VAL A 23 -29.40 6.56 9.94
CA VAL A 23 -28.85 7.44 8.89
C VAL A 23 -29.86 8.52 8.50
N VAL A 24 -31.14 8.15 8.34
CA VAL A 24 -32.23 9.11 8.08
C VAL A 24 -32.34 10.12 9.21
N PHE A 25 -32.22 9.66 10.46
CA PHE A 25 -32.21 10.55 11.62
C PHE A 25 -31.00 11.49 11.60
N ALA A 26 -29.80 10.95 11.31
CA ALA A 26 -28.56 11.74 11.20
C ALA A 26 -28.67 12.82 10.11
N PHE A 27 -29.34 12.53 9.00
CA PHE A 27 -29.54 13.48 7.89
C PHE A 27 -30.29 14.75 8.33
N ILE A 28 -31.11 14.69 9.37
CA ILE A 28 -31.83 15.84 9.91
C ILE A 28 -30.90 16.78 10.69
N PHE A 29 -29.88 16.22 11.36
CA PHE A 29 -29.03 16.97 12.32
C PHE A 29 -27.64 17.28 11.76
N VAL A 30 -27.14 16.52 10.79
CA VAL A 30 -25.79 16.66 10.23
C VAL A 30 -25.86 17.32 8.86
N LYS A 31 -25.19 18.47 8.71
CA LYS A 31 -25.02 19.11 7.41
C LYS A 31 -23.94 18.36 6.62
N ASN A 32 -24.16 18.20 5.31
CA ASN A 32 -23.22 17.57 4.37
C ASN A 32 -22.86 16.12 4.76
N LEU A 33 -23.89 15.30 4.97
CA LEU A 33 -23.73 13.87 5.19
C LEU A 33 -23.37 13.17 3.87
N ASP A 34 -22.23 12.50 3.80
CA ASP A 34 -21.83 11.70 2.63
C ASP A 34 -22.64 10.39 2.59
N ILE A 35 -23.81 10.45 1.96
CA ILE A 35 -24.74 9.31 1.86
C ILE A 35 -24.14 8.14 1.08
N PRO A 36 -23.47 8.33 -0.09
CA PRO A 36 -22.86 7.24 -0.83
C PRO A 36 -21.79 6.50 -0.04
N LEU A 37 -20.95 7.20 0.74
CA LEU A 37 -19.96 6.60 1.64
C LEU A 37 -20.65 5.70 2.69
N ILE A 38 -21.73 6.17 3.31
CA ILE A 38 -22.47 5.40 4.32
C ILE A 38 -23.11 4.16 3.70
N LEU A 39 -23.71 4.30 2.52
CA LEU A 39 -24.34 3.17 1.80
C LEU A 39 -23.29 2.12 1.40
N SER A 40 -22.10 2.54 0.98
CA SER A 40 -20.96 1.64 0.73
C SER A 40 -20.59 0.86 1.98
N GLY A 41 -20.46 1.54 3.13
CA GLY A 41 -20.17 0.90 4.41
C GLY A 41 -21.26 -0.11 4.83
N LEU A 42 -22.54 0.25 4.66
CA LEU A 42 -23.66 -0.65 4.94
C LEU A 42 -23.66 -1.88 4.03
N LEU A 43 -23.33 -1.72 2.74
CA LEU A 43 -23.15 -2.82 1.81
C LEU A 43 -22.04 -3.77 2.29
N GLY A 44 -20.90 -3.23 2.70
CA GLY A 44 -19.78 -4.03 3.26
C GLY A 44 -20.20 -4.82 4.49
N ILE A 45 -20.89 -4.18 5.44
CA ILE A 45 -21.41 -4.86 6.65
C ILE A 45 -22.38 -5.98 6.26
N TYR A 46 -23.26 -5.75 5.28
CA TYR A 46 -24.20 -6.76 4.81
C TYR A 46 -23.51 -7.97 4.20
N LEU A 47 -22.51 -7.75 3.36
CA LEU A 47 -21.74 -8.82 2.73
C LEU A 47 -20.99 -9.66 3.80
N VAL A 48 -20.42 -9.02 4.82
CA VAL A 48 -19.80 -9.71 5.96
C VAL A 48 -20.82 -10.56 6.72
N LEU A 49 -22.01 -10.01 7.01
CA LEU A 49 -23.08 -10.75 7.70
C LEU A 49 -23.54 -11.96 6.88
N CYS A 50 -23.65 -11.83 5.55
CA CYS A 50 -23.98 -12.95 4.66
C CYS A 50 -22.87 -14.04 4.68
N ALA A 51 -21.60 -13.64 4.63
CA ALA A 51 -20.48 -14.58 4.72
C ALA A 51 -20.47 -15.31 6.07
N TYR A 52 -20.62 -14.58 7.18
CA TYR A 52 -20.71 -15.17 8.51
C TYR A 52 -21.90 -16.13 8.64
N SER A 53 -23.06 -15.78 8.08
CA SER A 53 -24.24 -16.64 8.03
C SER A 53 -23.98 -17.95 7.27
N ALA A 54 -23.27 -17.89 6.15
CA ALA A 54 -22.90 -19.07 5.37
C ALA A 54 -21.93 -19.99 6.13
N ILE A 55 -20.94 -19.41 6.81
CA ILE A 55 -19.99 -20.15 7.66
C ILE A 55 -20.70 -20.79 8.86
N CYS A 56 -21.55 -20.07 9.55
CA CYS A 56 -22.36 -20.56 10.65
C CYS A 56 -23.24 -21.73 10.22
N LEU A 57 -23.89 -21.61 9.06
CA LEU A 57 -24.72 -22.65 8.51
C LEU A 57 -23.90 -23.92 8.17
N PHE A 58 -22.71 -23.77 7.63
CA PHE A 58 -21.78 -24.86 7.39
C PHE A 58 -21.42 -25.60 8.68
N MET A 59 -20.99 -24.84 9.71
CA MET A 59 -20.64 -25.41 11.01
C MET A 59 -21.82 -26.17 11.64
N SER A 60 -23.03 -25.64 11.50
CA SER A 60 -24.26 -26.35 11.93
C SER A 60 -24.54 -27.65 11.18
N THR A 61 -23.98 -27.83 9.97
CA THR A 61 -24.08 -29.12 9.24
C THR A 61 -23.02 -30.14 9.64
N LEU A 62 -21.95 -29.71 10.28
CA LEU A 62 -20.85 -30.59 10.71
C LEU A 62 -21.16 -31.33 12.00
N THR A 63 -21.92 -30.73 12.90
CA THR A 63 -22.22 -31.28 14.23
C THR A 63 -23.70 -31.16 14.58
N SER A 64 -24.17 -32.11 15.39
CA SER A 64 -25.53 -32.07 15.94
C SER A 64 -25.64 -31.23 17.23
N TYR A 65 -24.51 -30.85 17.82
CA TYR A 65 -24.46 -30.08 19.06
C TYR A 65 -24.38 -28.59 18.78
N GLN A 66 -25.37 -27.82 19.20
CA GLN A 66 -25.46 -26.37 18.95
C GLN A 66 -24.27 -25.59 19.50
N ILE A 67 -23.82 -25.94 20.73
CA ILE A 67 -22.68 -25.28 21.39
C ILE A 67 -21.40 -25.50 20.60
N VAL A 68 -21.15 -26.73 20.12
CA VAL A 68 -19.98 -27.09 19.32
C VAL A 68 -19.99 -26.34 17.96
N ALA A 69 -21.18 -26.21 17.35
CA ALA A 69 -21.31 -25.44 16.12
C ALA A 69 -21.01 -23.95 16.35
N ALA A 70 -21.50 -23.37 17.45
CA ALA A 70 -21.27 -21.97 17.79
C ALA A 70 -19.78 -21.67 18.07
N VAL A 71 -19.14 -22.50 18.92
CA VAL A 71 -17.70 -22.37 19.22
C VAL A 71 -16.86 -22.57 17.98
N GLY A 72 -17.15 -23.59 17.16
CA GLY A 72 -16.44 -23.83 15.91
C GLY A 72 -16.60 -22.69 14.91
N THR A 73 -17.78 -22.07 14.81
CA THR A 73 -17.98 -20.85 14.03
C THR A 73 -17.11 -19.72 14.52
N LEU A 74 -17.10 -19.46 15.83
CA LEU A 74 -16.27 -18.41 16.42
C LEU A 74 -14.78 -18.62 16.08
N VAL A 75 -14.28 -19.84 16.22
CA VAL A 75 -12.88 -20.17 15.89
C VAL A 75 -12.57 -19.89 14.43
N ILE A 76 -13.42 -20.34 13.48
CA ILE A 76 -13.19 -20.10 12.05
C ILE A 76 -13.24 -18.60 11.74
N LEU A 77 -14.20 -17.86 12.28
CA LEU A 77 -14.32 -16.42 12.06
C LEU A 77 -13.10 -15.67 12.63
N THR A 78 -12.64 -16.06 13.80
CA THR A 78 -11.41 -15.51 14.41
C THR A 78 -10.21 -15.79 13.51
N CYS A 79 -10.02 -17.03 13.07
CA CYS A 79 -8.94 -17.37 12.14
C CYS A 79 -9.00 -16.53 10.86
N LEU A 80 -10.16 -16.41 10.20
CA LEU A 80 -10.31 -15.64 8.97
C LEU A 80 -10.13 -14.13 9.16
N ASN A 81 -10.36 -13.60 10.36
CA ASN A 81 -10.09 -12.19 10.65
C ASN A 81 -8.61 -11.89 10.92
N PHE A 82 -7.90 -12.82 11.56
CA PHE A 82 -6.50 -12.61 11.95
C PHE A 82 -5.50 -13.22 10.97
N VAL A 83 -5.93 -14.12 10.07
CA VAL A 83 -5.04 -14.81 9.12
C VAL A 83 -4.23 -13.85 8.26
N GLY A 84 -4.77 -12.68 7.92
CA GLY A 84 -4.08 -11.66 7.13
C GLY A 84 -2.82 -11.06 7.78
N GLY A 85 -2.59 -11.31 9.06
CA GLY A 85 -1.37 -10.90 9.76
C GLY A 85 -0.38 -12.03 10.05
N LEU A 86 -0.71 -13.28 9.64
CA LEU A 86 0.14 -14.43 9.90
C LEU A 86 1.10 -14.69 8.73
N TRP A 87 2.33 -15.15 9.05
CA TRP A 87 3.37 -15.56 8.08
C TRP A 87 3.65 -14.50 6.98
N GLN A 88 3.79 -13.25 7.41
CA GLN A 88 4.06 -12.13 6.49
C GLN A 88 5.48 -12.16 5.90
N ASP A 89 6.38 -12.99 6.45
CA ASP A 89 7.76 -13.14 6.00
C ASP A 89 7.91 -13.99 4.73
N ILE A 90 6.88 -14.79 4.38
CA ILE A 90 6.90 -15.68 3.22
C ILE A 90 6.04 -15.07 2.11
N PRO A 91 6.62 -14.57 0.98
CA PRO A 91 5.89 -13.80 -0.04
C PRO A 91 4.63 -14.50 -0.59
N VAL A 92 4.71 -15.81 -0.90
CA VAL A 92 3.57 -16.57 -1.42
C VAL A 92 2.48 -16.76 -0.37
N VAL A 93 2.87 -17.00 0.89
CA VAL A 93 1.93 -17.21 2.00
C VAL A 93 1.26 -15.89 2.34
N GLN A 94 2.00 -14.79 2.34
CA GLN A 94 1.51 -13.44 2.55
C GLN A 94 0.38 -13.07 1.58
N GLU A 95 0.53 -13.35 0.28
CA GLU A 95 -0.53 -13.10 -0.69
C GLU A 95 -1.80 -13.92 -0.40
N ILE A 96 -1.65 -15.20 -0.06
CA ILE A 96 -2.77 -16.10 0.25
C ILE A 96 -3.47 -15.68 1.55
N THR A 97 -2.73 -15.40 2.61
CA THR A 97 -3.30 -15.02 3.91
C THR A 97 -4.00 -13.66 3.84
N TRP A 98 -3.42 -12.72 3.09
CA TRP A 98 -4.06 -11.44 2.81
C TRP A 98 -5.36 -11.61 2.02
N TRP A 99 -5.34 -12.44 0.98
CA TRP A 99 -6.54 -12.73 0.19
C TRP A 99 -7.64 -13.39 1.02
N LEU A 100 -7.29 -14.23 1.99
CA LEU A 100 -8.23 -14.93 2.86
C LEU A 100 -8.85 -14.03 3.94
N SER A 101 -8.25 -12.87 4.24
CA SER A 101 -8.67 -11.98 5.32
C SER A 101 -9.99 -11.28 5.03
N LEU A 102 -11.03 -11.59 5.82
CA LEU A 102 -12.35 -10.95 5.73
C LEU A 102 -12.32 -9.47 6.18
N SER A 103 -11.56 -9.18 7.25
CA SER A 103 -11.54 -7.84 7.85
C SER A 103 -10.87 -6.81 6.94
N GLY A 104 -9.83 -7.20 6.20
CA GLY A 104 -9.13 -6.32 5.27
C GLY A 104 -10.05 -5.82 4.15
N ARG A 105 -10.88 -6.72 3.61
CA ARG A 105 -11.81 -6.42 2.52
C ARG A 105 -13.04 -5.63 2.96
N ALA A 106 -13.51 -5.84 4.18
CA ALA A 106 -14.62 -5.04 4.73
C ALA A 106 -14.23 -3.57 4.93
N LYS A 107 -12.95 -3.29 5.23
CA LYS A 107 -12.44 -1.92 5.42
C LYS A 107 -12.50 -1.07 4.16
N THR A 108 -12.38 -1.66 2.97
CA THR A 108 -12.47 -0.92 1.70
C THR A 108 -13.85 -0.31 1.52
N PHE A 109 -14.92 -1.05 1.83
CA PHE A 109 -16.28 -0.55 1.78
C PHE A 109 -16.53 0.57 2.80
N THR A 110 -16.04 0.43 4.02
CA THR A 110 -16.20 1.49 5.05
C THR A 110 -15.38 2.74 4.74
N ALA A 111 -14.32 2.62 3.93
CA ALA A 111 -13.58 3.75 3.38
C ALA A 111 -14.28 4.39 2.16
N GLY A 112 -15.41 3.84 1.69
CA GLY A 112 -16.14 4.36 0.53
C GLY A 112 -15.65 3.84 -0.81
N LEU A 113 -14.85 2.78 -0.84
CA LEU A 113 -14.35 2.19 -2.07
C LEU A 113 -15.00 0.83 -2.32
N ILE A 114 -15.75 0.71 -3.41
CA ILE A 114 -16.33 -0.55 -3.87
C ILE A 114 -15.41 -1.13 -4.96
N CYS A 115 -14.77 -2.27 -4.65
CA CYS A 115 -13.95 -3.00 -5.61
C CYS A 115 -14.72 -4.26 -6.06
N SER A 116 -14.72 -4.54 -7.38
CA SER A 116 -15.33 -5.77 -7.90
C SER A 116 -14.68 -7.02 -7.30
N GLU A 117 -13.38 -6.99 -7.05
CA GLU A 117 -12.63 -8.06 -6.38
C GLU A 117 -13.25 -8.39 -5.01
N ASP A 118 -13.54 -7.37 -4.19
CA ASP A 118 -14.06 -7.56 -2.84
C ASP A 118 -15.50 -8.09 -2.86
N VAL A 119 -16.34 -7.60 -3.77
CA VAL A 119 -17.72 -8.09 -3.94
C VAL A 119 -17.71 -9.56 -4.37
N VAL A 120 -16.90 -9.92 -5.37
CA VAL A 120 -16.79 -11.30 -5.84
C VAL A 120 -16.21 -12.21 -4.76
N TYR A 121 -15.23 -11.74 -3.99
CA TYR A 121 -14.68 -12.46 -2.87
C TYR A 121 -15.77 -12.89 -1.87
N PHE A 122 -16.62 -11.95 -1.42
CA PHE A 122 -17.73 -12.30 -0.52
C PHE A 122 -18.68 -13.30 -1.18
N GLY A 123 -18.99 -13.13 -2.47
CA GLY A 123 -19.79 -14.08 -3.26
C GLY A 123 -19.17 -15.48 -3.29
N VAL A 124 -17.87 -15.58 -3.51
CA VAL A 124 -17.11 -16.84 -3.53
C VAL A 124 -17.11 -17.49 -2.15
N VAL A 125 -16.86 -16.75 -1.07
CA VAL A 125 -16.90 -17.28 0.30
C VAL A 125 -18.29 -17.82 0.64
N ILE A 126 -19.35 -17.06 0.36
CA ILE A 126 -20.74 -17.49 0.59
C ILE A 126 -21.04 -18.77 -0.22
N GLY A 127 -20.73 -18.76 -1.52
CA GLY A 127 -20.94 -19.90 -2.42
C GLY A 127 -20.17 -21.14 -1.98
N LEU A 128 -18.91 -20.98 -1.57
CA LEU A 128 -18.07 -22.04 -1.06
C LEU A 128 -18.71 -22.75 0.15
N PHE A 129 -19.02 -21.99 1.21
CA PHE A 129 -19.56 -22.57 2.44
C PHE A 129 -20.97 -23.13 2.26
N LEU A 130 -21.83 -22.54 1.44
CA LEU A 130 -23.12 -23.13 1.10
C LEU A 130 -22.99 -24.42 0.32
N THR A 131 -22.07 -24.47 -0.67
CA THR A 131 -21.81 -25.70 -1.45
C THR A 131 -21.24 -26.80 -0.56
N LEU A 132 -20.27 -26.48 0.30
CA LEU A 132 -19.72 -27.42 1.28
C LEU A 132 -20.83 -27.96 2.22
N SER A 133 -21.78 -27.11 2.65
CA SER A 133 -22.92 -27.50 3.47
C SER A 133 -23.83 -28.50 2.72
N VAL A 134 -24.10 -28.24 1.44
CA VAL A 134 -24.91 -29.16 0.60
C VAL A 134 -24.18 -30.49 0.41
N LEU A 135 -22.90 -30.46 0.10
CA LEU A 135 -22.08 -31.69 -0.08
C LEU A 135 -22.04 -32.53 1.20
N LYS A 136 -21.93 -31.88 2.36
CA LYS A 136 -21.97 -32.58 3.66
C LYS A 136 -23.28 -33.32 3.88
N LEU A 137 -24.42 -32.65 3.65
CA LEU A 137 -25.74 -33.27 3.80
C LEU A 137 -25.99 -34.40 2.79
N GLN A 138 -25.50 -34.23 1.54
CA GLN A 138 -25.58 -35.29 0.53
C GLN A 138 -24.73 -36.51 0.91
N SER A 139 -23.51 -36.29 1.45
CA SER A 139 -22.61 -37.36 1.86
C SER A 139 -23.15 -38.16 3.05
N THR A 140 -24.10 -37.62 3.81
CA THR A 140 -24.79 -38.31 4.89
C THR A 140 -25.90 -39.25 4.35
N LYS A 141 -26.48 -38.90 3.19
CA LYS A 141 -27.56 -39.65 2.57
C LYS A 141 -27.11 -40.73 1.56
N GLN A 142 -25.95 -40.53 0.97
CA GLN A 142 -25.41 -41.42 -0.09
C GLN A 142 -24.02 -41.93 0.29
N HIS A 143 -23.81 -43.23 0.20
CA HIS A 143 -22.49 -43.86 0.39
C HIS A 143 -21.59 -43.66 -0.82
N TYR A 144 -20.78 -42.60 -0.78
CA TYR A 144 -19.69 -42.43 -1.77
C TYR A 144 -18.39 -43.02 -1.24
N SER A 145 -17.57 -43.55 -2.14
CA SER A 145 -16.19 -43.92 -1.83
C SER A 145 -15.45 -42.73 -1.19
N TRP A 146 -14.54 -43.03 -0.25
CA TRP A 146 -13.74 -42.04 0.47
C TRP A 146 -13.01 -41.06 -0.46
N TRP A 147 -12.42 -41.55 -1.53
CA TRP A 147 -11.74 -40.77 -2.57
C TRP A 147 -12.67 -39.77 -3.27
N TRP A 148 -13.86 -40.20 -3.68
CA TRP A 148 -14.84 -39.35 -4.33
C TRP A 148 -15.36 -38.26 -3.41
N ARG A 149 -15.45 -38.51 -2.09
CA ARG A 149 -15.80 -37.48 -1.13
C ARG A 149 -14.75 -36.38 -1.11
N TRP A 150 -13.48 -36.73 -0.89
CA TRP A 150 -12.39 -35.76 -0.83
C TRP A 150 -12.19 -35.04 -2.17
N ALA A 151 -12.33 -35.69 -3.30
CA ALA A 151 -12.26 -35.08 -4.63
C ALA A 151 -13.34 -34.00 -4.83
N ARG A 152 -14.57 -34.22 -4.35
CA ARG A 152 -15.67 -33.24 -4.44
C ARG A 152 -15.39 -32.02 -3.56
N TYR A 153 -14.97 -32.23 -2.30
CA TYR A 153 -14.61 -31.10 -1.42
C TYR A 153 -13.41 -30.34 -1.97
N GLY A 154 -12.36 -31.03 -2.36
CA GLY A 154 -11.17 -30.42 -2.98
C GLY A 154 -11.50 -29.67 -4.27
N GLY A 155 -12.34 -30.24 -5.13
CA GLY A 155 -12.78 -29.58 -6.36
C GLY A 155 -13.50 -28.27 -6.13
N VAL A 156 -14.40 -28.20 -5.15
CA VAL A 156 -15.11 -26.95 -4.81
C VAL A 156 -14.14 -25.91 -4.26
N VAL A 157 -13.20 -26.30 -3.40
CA VAL A 157 -12.17 -25.39 -2.87
C VAL A 157 -11.27 -24.87 -4.00
N CYS A 158 -10.81 -25.77 -4.91
CA CYS A 158 -9.98 -25.38 -6.05
C CYS A 158 -10.72 -24.42 -6.99
N ILE A 159 -12.02 -24.63 -7.25
CA ILE A 159 -12.85 -23.72 -8.06
C ILE A 159 -12.95 -22.34 -7.36
N ALA A 160 -13.21 -22.31 -6.07
CA ALA A 160 -13.29 -21.07 -5.30
C ALA A 160 -11.97 -20.30 -5.34
N LEU A 161 -10.84 -20.97 -5.11
CA LEU A 161 -9.50 -20.36 -5.22
C LEU A 161 -9.20 -19.90 -6.65
N GLY A 162 -9.59 -20.67 -7.66
CA GLY A 162 -9.44 -20.32 -9.07
C GLY A 162 -10.21 -19.04 -9.43
N ILE A 163 -11.47 -18.93 -9.02
CA ILE A 163 -12.28 -17.72 -9.23
C ILE A 163 -11.62 -16.53 -8.51
N GLY A 164 -11.22 -16.71 -7.24
CA GLY A 164 -10.54 -15.68 -6.49
C GLY A 164 -9.25 -15.19 -7.16
N TYR A 165 -8.41 -16.11 -7.63
CA TYR A 165 -7.19 -15.77 -8.37
C TYR A 165 -7.47 -15.01 -9.66
N LEU A 166 -8.47 -15.44 -10.45
CA LEU A 166 -8.85 -14.77 -11.70
C LEU A 166 -9.36 -13.33 -11.42
N THR A 167 -10.20 -13.17 -10.42
CA THR A 167 -10.77 -11.85 -10.09
C THR A 167 -9.77 -10.91 -9.44
N SER A 168 -8.69 -11.41 -8.87
CA SER A 168 -7.57 -10.60 -8.38
C SER A 168 -6.64 -10.08 -9.48
N LYS A 169 -6.84 -10.50 -10.74
CA LYS A 169 -6.06 -9.96 -11.85
C LYS A 169 -6.52 -8.53 -12.19
N PRO A 170 -5.59 -7.59 -12.38
CA PRO A 170 -5.91 -6.18 -12.65
C PRO A 170 -6.86 -5.95 -13.81
N MET A 171 -6.84 -6.84 -14.82
CA MET A 171 -7.69 -6.77 -16.00
C MET A 171 -9.20 -6.90 -15.70
N PHE A 172 -9.58 -7.54 -14.60
CA PHE A 172 -10.96 -7.78 -14.19
C PHE A 172 -11.41 -6.87 -13.03
N MET A 173 -10.52 -5.99 -12.56
CA MET A 173 -10.80 -5.12 -11.43
C MET A 173 -11.53 -3.86 -11.89
N CYS A 174 -12.73 -3.65 -11.35
CA CYS A 174 -13.47 -2.40 -11.45
C CYS A 174 -13.52 -1.73 -10.08
N TYR A 175 -13.42 -0.41 -10.08
CA TYR A 175 -13.41 0.40 -8.87
C TYR A 175 -14.49 1.47 -8.96
N TYR A 176 -15.19 1.67 -7.87
CA TYR A 176 -16.14 2.76 -7.71
C TYR A 176 -15.90 3.46 -6.39
N ASP A 177 -15.47 4.71 -6.45
CA ASP A 177 -15.29 5.56 -5.29
C ASP A 177 -16.62 6.24 -4.97
N THR A 178 -17.15 6.00 -3.79
CA THR A 178 -18.42 6.54 -3.34
C THR A 178 -18.26 7.80 -2.50
N THR A 179 -17.03 8.23 -2.22
CA THR A 179 -16.78 9.45 -1.46
C THR A 179 -17.06 10.69 -2.30
N GLU A 180 -17.68 11.72 -1.71
CA GLU A 180 -18.01 12.98 -2.40
C GLU A 180 -16.76 13.66 -3.01
N THR A 181 -15.61 13.51 -2.36
CA THR A 181 -14.33 14.11 -2.78
C THR A 181 -13.45 13.17 -3.59
N GLU A 182 -13.94 11.98 -3.97
CA GLU A 182 -13.15 10.92 -4.64
C GLU A 182 -11.84 10.58 -3.88
N HIS A 183 -11.91 10.59 -2.54
CA HIS A 183 -10.75 10.47 -1.67
C HIS A 183 -9.93 9.17 -1.86
N ASN A 184 -10.54 8.11 -2.36
CA ASN A 184 -9.87 6.84 -2.65
C ASN A 184 -9.33 6.73 -4.09
N THR A 185 -9.49 7.78 -4.87
CA THR A 185 -9.06 7.84 -6.27
C THR A 185 -8.01 8.94 -6.40
N ILE A 186 -6.93 8.68 -7.14
CA ILE A 186 -5.92 9.70 -7.38
C ILE A 186 -6.49 10.86 -8.17
N THR A 187 -5.94 12.05 -7.93
CA THR A 187 -6.34 13.28 -8.60
C THR A 187 -6.29 13.15 -10.12
N ARG A 188 -7.04 14.00 -10.83
CA ARG A 188 -7.04 14.00 -12.30
C ARG A 188 -5.65 14.21 -12.89
N GLU A 189 -4.80 14.98 -12.22
CA GLU A 189 -3.40 15.16 -12.67
C GLU A 189 -2.61 13.86 -12.46
N GLY A 190 -2.77 13.16 -11.33
CA GLY A 190 -2.18 11.84 -11.10
C GLY A 190 -2.60 10.82 -12.16
N GLN A 191 -3.89 10.77 -12.49
CA GLN A 191 -4.43 9.93 -13.57
C GLN A 191 -3.82 10.27 -14.92
N ARG A 192 -3.72 11.56 -15.24
CA ARG A 192 -3.12 12.05 -16.49
C ARG A 192 -1.67 11.62 -16.60
N VAL A 193 -0.88 11.79 -15.54
CA VAL A 193 0.53 11.38 -15.50
C VAL A 193 0.67 9.88 -15.70
N MET A 194 -0.14 9.06 -15.01
CA MET A 194 -0.13 7.60 -15.18
C MET A 194 -0.46 7.18 -16.62
N ASN A 195 -1.42 7.84 -17.26
CA ASN A 195 -1.80 7.56 -18.64
C ASN A 195 -0.74 7.98 -19.68
N LEU A 196 0.16 8.90 -19.35
CA LEU A 196 1.30 9.28 -20.19
C LEU A 196 2.46 8.28 -20.13
N ILE A 197 2.46 7.37 -19.16
CA ILE A 197 3.44 6.28 -19.05
C ILE A 197 2.96 5.12 -19.91
N ASP A 198 3.37 5.07 -21.16
CA ASP A 198 2.94 4.10 -22.17
C ASP A 198 3.73 2.78 -22.18
N ASP A 199 4.93 2.79 -21.60
CA ASP A 199 5.83 1.63 -21.47
C ASP A 199 5.80 0.98 -20.08
N GLN A 200 6.60 -0.07 -19.88
CA GLN A 200 6.72 -0.78 -18.62
C GLN A 200 7.28 0.15 -17.52
N LEU A 201 6.53 0.29 -16.43
CA LEU A 201 6.98 0.94 -15.21
C LEU A 201 7.49 -0.11 -14.21
N THR A 202 8.66 0.13 -13.64
CA THR A 202 9.19 -0.65 -12.50
C THR A 202 9.39 0.29 -11.33
N ILE A 203 8.90 -0.08 -10.17
CA ILE A 203 9.11 0.64 -8.91
C ILE A 203 9.92 -0.29 -8.01
N THR A 204 11.14 0.09 -7.71
CA THR A 204 12.03 -0.67 -6.82
C THR A 204 12.17 0.07 -5.49
N MET A 205 11.83 -0.57 -4.40
CA MET A 205 12.08 -0.07 -3.06
C MET A 205 13.44 -0.54 -2.58
N TYR A 206 14.34 0.39 -2.32
CA TYR A 206 15.64 0.13 -1.74
C TYR A 206 15.56 0.39 -0.24
N VAL A 207 15.84 -0.64 0.55
CA VAL A 207 15.74 -0.61 2.01
C VAL A 207 17.11 -0.79 2.61
N ASN A 208 17.68 0.29 3.15
CA ASN A 208 18.93 0.23 3.88
C ASN A 208 18.67 -0.15 5.35
N LEU A 209 19.15 -1.32 5.79
CA LEU A 209 18.92 -1.81 7.15
C LEU A 209 19.43 -0.86 8.23
N LEU A 210 20.49 -0.09 7.93
CA LEU A 210 21.08 0.87 8.87
C LEU A 210 20.31 2.19 8.94
N ASP A 211 19.37 2.44 8.02
CA ASP A 211 18.51 3.61 8.02
C ASP A 211 17.45 3.52 9.14
N LYS A 212 17.22 4.62 9.83
CA LYS A 212 16.17 4.75 10.85
C LYS A 212 14.77 4.40 10.35
N SER A 213 14.50 4.61 9.06
CA SER A 213 13.22 4.31 8.42
C SER A 213 13.10 2.87 7.94
N ALA A 214 14.17 2.05 8.01
CA ALA A 214 14.21 0.67 7.52
C ALA A 214 13.02 -0.20 7.98
N PRO A 215 12.55 -0.12 9.24
CA PRO A 215 11.40 -0.93 9.68
C PRO A 215 10.16 -0.76 8.80
N ALA A 216 9.93 0.44 8.24
CA ALA A 216 8.80 0.67 7.34
C ALA A 216 8.93 -0.04 5.98
N GLY A 217 10.16 -0.40 5.58
CA GLY A 217 10.45 -1.09 4.31
C GLY A 217 10.58 -2.59 4.43
N MET A 218 10.66 -3.15 5.64
CA MET A 218 10.85 -4.58 5.86
C MET A 218 9.70 -5.45 5.29
N PRO A 219 9.93 -6.74 5.02
CA PRO A 219 8.94 -7.63 4.40
C PRO A 219 7.56 -7.59 5.03
N GLU A 220 7.47 -7.48 6.35
CA GLU A 220 6.23 -7.37 7.12
C GLU A 220 5.37 -6.17 6.71
N ASN A 221 5.99 -5.09 6.25
CA ASN A 221 5.33 -3.85 5.87
C ASN A 221 5.09 -3.70 4.35
N GLN A 222 5.50 -4.68 3.53
CA GLN A 222 5.34 -4.63 2.07
C GLN A 222 3.88 -4.41 1.65
N MET A 223 2.92 -5.10 2.31
CA MET A 223 1.50 -4.94 2.00
C MET A 223 0.94 -3.57 2.41
N SER A 224 1.50 -2.97 3.46
CA SER A 224 1.18 -1.60 3.83
C SER A 224 1.68 -0.61 2.78
N ASN A 225 2.91 -0.80 2.30
CA ASN A 225 3.52 0.02 1.25
C ASN A 225 2.78 -0.13 -0.09
N LEU A 226 2.42 -1.36 -0.45
CA LEU A 226 1.60 -1.63 -1.64
C LEU A 226 0.25 -0.91 -1.59
N ARG A 227 -0.37 -0.82 -0.42
CA ARG A 227 -1.67 -0.14 -0.26
C ARG A 227 -1.61 1.34 -0.65
N GLU A 228 -0.51 2.02 -0.36
CA GLU A 228 -0.31 3.43 -0.71
C GLU A 228 -0.10 3.63 -2.22
N LEU A 229 0.55 2.68 -2.88
CA LEU A 229 0.74 2.70 -4.33
C LEU A 229 -0.48 2.18 -5.10
N LYS A 230 -1.34 1.37 -4.46
CA LYS A 230 -2.49 0.72 -5.11
C LYS A 230 -3.41 1.68 -5.88
N PRO A 231 -3.73 2.91 -5.43
CA PRO A 231 -4.51 3.87 -6.20
C PRO A 231 -3.89 4.20 -7.56
N PHE A 232 -2.56 4.30 -7.63
CA PHE A 232 -1.82 4.53 -8.88
C PHE A 232 -1.77 3.28 -9.75
N LEU A 233 -1.51 2.12 -9.15
CA LEU A 233 -1.42 0.84 -9.87
C LEU A 233 -2.72 0.45 -10.57
N ARG A 234 -3.87 0.99 -10.16
CA ARG A 234 -5.15 0.82 -10.86
C ARG A 234 -5.12 1.37 -12.28
N PHE A 235 -4.37 2.47 -12.50
CA PHE A 235 -4.21 3.10 -13.81
C PHE A 235 -3.08 2.50 -14.63
N LYS A 236 -2.15 1.76 -13.99
CA LYS A 236 -1.02 1.09 -14.62
C LYS A 236 -0.81 -0.31 -14.01
N PRO A 237 -1.70 -1.27 -14.31
CA PRO A 237 -1.69 -2.57 -13.63
C PRO A 237 -0.51 -3.47 -14.02
N ASP A 238 0.20 -3.17 -15.10
CA ASP A 238 1.43 -3.85 -15.54
C ASP A 238 2.69 -3.37 -14.83
N THR A 239 2.58 -2.45 -13.84
CA THR A 239 3.71 -1.97 -13.05
C THR A 239 4.33 -3.11 -12.25
N ARG A 240 5.67 -3.22 -12.32
CA ARG A 240 6.44 -4.19 -11.53
C ARG A 240 6.93 -3.56 -10.24
N LEU A 241 6.66 -4.24 -9.13
CA LEU A 241 7.20 -3.85 -7.82
C LEU A 241 8.35 -4.78 -7.46
N LYS A 242 9.46 -4.19 -6.99
CA LYS A 242 10.66 -4.91 -6.53
C LYS A 242 11.09 -4.35 -5.18
N TYR A 243 11.74 -5.20 -4.39
CA TYR A 243 12.36 -4.82 -3.13
C TYR A 243 13.81 -5.27 -3.15
N VAL A 244 14.69 -4.40 -2.72
CA VAL A 244 16.13 -4.67 -2.58
C VAL A 244 16.54 -4.26 -1.18
N TYR A 245 17.05 -5.23 -0.43
CA TYR A 245 17.50 -5.04 0.95
C TYR A 245 19.01 -5.01 0.98
N PHE A 246 19.57 -4.01 1.62
CA PHE A 246 21.02 -3.80 1.70
C PHE A 246 21.41 -3.12 3.01
N TYR A 247 22.70 -3.04 3.28
CA TYR A 247 23.21 -2.22 4.38
C TYR A 247 24.37 -1.35 3.85
N ASP A 248 24.34 -0.08 4.22
CA ASP A 248 25.40 0.88 3.88
C ASP A 248 25.40 2.06 4.84
N SER A 249 26.48 2.84 4.82
CA SER A 249 26.59 4.07 5.60
C SER A 249 25.49 5.05 5.21
N THR A 250 24.84 5.65 6.21
CA THR A 250 23.79 6.65 6.00
C THR A 250 23.88 7.74 7.06
N ASP A 251 23.56 8.97 6.69
CA ASP A 251 23.49 10.10 7.60
C ASP A 251 22.20 10.06 8.48
N HIS A 252 21.24 9.20 8.12
CA HIS A 252 20.01 8.90 8.86
C HIS A 252 20.09 7.59 9.67
N SER A 253 21.24 7.30 10.24
CA SER A 253 21.50 6.03 10.89
C SER A 253 20.62 5.76 12.11
N ARG A 254 20.24 4.48 12.28
CA ARG A 254 19.61 3.94 13.50
C ARG A 254 20.54 4.00 14.73
N PHE A 255 21.86 3.98 14.51
CA PHE A 255 22.86 3.95 15.57
C PHE A 255 23.35 5.34 15.95
N ARG A 256 23.69 5.52 17.22
CA ARG A 256 24.26 6.74 17.76
C ARG A 256 25.44 6.40 18.70
N GLY A 257 26.34 7.35 18.89
CA GLY A 257 27.48 7.20 19.81
C GLY A 257 28.44 6.08 19.41
N ALA A 258 28.91 5.30 20.39
CA ALA A 258 29.92 4.26 20.17
C ALA A 258 29.51 3.17 19.18
N THR A 259 28.22 2.88 19.06
CA THR A 259 27.73 1.86 18.11
C THR A 259 27.82 2.33 16.67
N ALA A 260 27.68 3.63 16.42
CA ALA A 260 27.81 4.21 15.08
C ALA A 260 29.24 4.16 14.53
N SER A 261 30.25 3.96 15.39
CA SER A 261 31.66 3.83 14.98
C SER A 261 32.11 2.40 14.66
N LEU A 262 31.21 1.42 14.84
CA LEU A 262 31.49 0.04 14.45
C LEU A 262 31.55 -0.11 12.92
N PRO A 263 32.30 -1.12 12.39
CA PRO A 263 32.22 -1.48 10.98
C PRO A 263 30.79 -1.75 10.53
N LEU A 264 30.41 -1.34 9.31
CA LEU A 264 29.05 -1.46 8.78
C LEU A 264 28.49 -2.88 8.91
N ARG A 265 29.32 -3.89 8.64
CA ARG A 265 28.93 -5.30 8.77
C ARG A 265 28.59 -5.68 10.22
N GLU A 266 29.32 -5.17 11.19
CA GLU A 266 29.03 -5.43 12.61
C GLU A 266 27.75 -4.73 13.07
N GLN A 267 27.49 -3.51 12.55
CA GLN A 267 26.24 -2.82 12.78
C GLN A 267 25.05 -3.64 12.21
N MET A 268 25.19 -4.15 10.99
CA MET A 268 24.20 -5.00 10.33
C MET A 268 23.95 -6.28 11.14
N LEU A 269 25.00 -7.02 11.51
CA LEU A 269 24.89 -8.26 12.28
C LEU A 269 24.19 -8.04 13.62
N LYS A 270 24.45 -6.92 14.27
CA LYS A 270 23.79 -6.57 15.53
C LYS A 270 22.29 -6.39 15.37
N ILE A 271 21.84 -5.72 14.29
CA ILE A 271 20.38 -5.60 14.03
C ILE A 271 19.80 -6.97 13.69
N CYS A 272 20.49 -7.78 12.89
CA CYS A 272 20.02 -9.11 12.54
C CYS A 272 19.85 -10.01 13.77
N ASP A 273 20.76 -9.92 14.74
CA ASP A 273 20.69 -10.65 16.01
C ASP A 273 19.54 -10.13 16.90
N ASP A 274 19.38 -8.81 16.99
CA ASP A 274 18.33 -8.16 17.81
C ASP A 274 16.91 -8.39 17.23
N GLU A 275 16.75 -8.46 15.89
CA GLU A 275 15.46 -8.55 15.19
C GLU A 275 15.20 -9.95 14.56
N ASP A 276 16.05 -10.96 14.85
CA ASP A 276 15.97 -12.34 14.32
C ASP A 276 15.90 -12.40 12.78
N LEU A 277 16.78 -11.63 12.12
CA LEU A 277 16.86 -11.52 10.67
C LEU A 277 18.03 -12.34 10.12
N ASP A 278 17.88 -12.88 8.91
CA ASP A 278 18.96 -13.56 8.19
C ASP A 278 19.94 -12.54 7.59
N PRO A 279 21.22 -12.52 8.00
CA PRO A 279 22.23 -11.62 7.44
C PRO A 279 22.46 -11.80 5.93
N GLU A 280 22.24 -13.00 5.37
CA GLU A 280 22.41 -13.27 3.93
C GLU A 280 21.32 -12.61 3.06
N PHE A 281 20.27 -12.11 3.70
CA PHE A 281 19.18 -11.39 3.02
C PHE A 281 19.60 -9.99 2.54
N PHE A 282 20.66 -9.43 3.10
CA PHE A 282 21.09 -8.06 2.85
C PHE A 282 22.34 -7.99 1.96
N LEU A 283 22.22 -7.25 0.86
CA LEU A 283 23.36 -6.98 -0.02
C LEU A 283 24.42 -6.12 0.70
N SER A 284 25.68 -6.44 0.46
CA SER A 284 26.81 -5.63 0.93
C SER A 284 26.89 -4.29 0.19
N PRO A 285 27.59 -3.28 0.75
CA PRO A 285 27.81 -2.01 0.07
C PRO A 285 28.40 -2.16 -1.34
N GLU A 286 29.37 -3.08 -1.51
CA GLU A 286 30.02 -3.34 -2.79
C GLU A 286 29.04 -3.97 -3.82
N GLU A 287 28.15 -4.83 -3.38
CA GLU A 287 27.12 -5.43 -4.24
C GLU A 287 26.07 -4.42 -4.64
N MET A 288 25.69 -3.56 -3.69
CA MET A 288 24.71 -2.50 -3.93
C MET A 288 25.25 -1.46 -4.91
N HIS A 289 26.49 -0.97 -4.72
CA HIS A 289 27.11 0.01 -5.61
C HIS A 289 27.34 -0.51 -7.04
N ARG A 290 27.43 -1.83 -7.24
CA ARG A 290 27.44 -2.44 -8.58
C ARG A 290 26.09 -2.36 -9.28
N GLN A 291 24.99 -2.31 -8.53
CA GLN A 291 23.64 -2.21 -9.09
C GLN A 291 23.22 -0.75 -9.27
N ILE A 292 23.40 0.05 -8.23
CA ILE A 292 23.06 1.46 -8.22
C ILE A 292 23.85 2.20 -7.14
N ASP A 293 24.26 3.42 -7.43
CA ASP A 293 24.83 4.32 -6.44
C ASP A 293 23.74 5.25 -5.88
N LEU A 294 23.44 5.09 -4.59
CA LEU A 294 22.50 5.90 -3.83
C LEU A 294 23.20 6.91 -2.90
N THR A 295 24.51 7.07 -2.99
CA THR A 295 25.28 7.98 -2.14
C THR A 295 24.75 9.42 -2.27
N SER A 296 24.36 9.83 -3.47
CA SER A 296 23.76 11.15 -3.71
C SER A 296 22.40 11.33 -2.99
N GLU A 297 21.74 10.26 -2.62
CA GLU A 297 20.50 10.24 -1.84
C GLU A 297 20.74 9.90 -0.35
N GLY A 298 22.02 9.93 0.10
CA GLY A 298 22.43 9.63 1.48
C GLY A 298 22.23 8.17 1.89
N ASN A 299 22.09 7.26 0.94
CA ASN A 299 21.76 5.85 1.16
C ASN A 299 20.52 5.63 2.07
N TRP A 300 19.54 6.52 1.98
CA TRP A 300 18.28 6.40 2.68
C TRP A 300 17.39 5.34 2.04
N MET A 301 16.37 4.92 2.78
CA MET A 301 15.27 4.16 2.21
C MET A 301 14.55 4.99 1.15
N ILE A 302 14.40 4.45 -0.08
CA ILE A 302 13.89 5.21 -1.22
C ILE A 302 13.20 4.29 -2.24
N TYR A 303 12.23 4.83 -2.97
CA TYR A 303 11.73 4.20 -4.19
C TYR A 303 12.46 4.75 -5.42
N LEU A 304 12.95 3.87 -6.26
CA LEU A 304 13.35 4.18 -7.63
C LEU A 304 12.22 3.79 -8.57
N GLN A 305 11.71 4.76 -9.30
CA GLN A 305 10.75 4.57 -10.37
C GLN A 305 11.49 4.62 -11.70
N GLU A 306 11.35 3.59 -12.52
CA GLU A 306 12.08 3.44 -13.77
C GLU A 306 11.16 2.99 -14.89
N ARG A 307 11.23 3.67 -16.03
CA ARG A 307 10.55 3.30 -17.27
C ARG A 307 11.45 2.43 -18.15
N ALA A 308 10.85 1.61 -19.02
CA ALA A 308 11.59 0.81 -19.97
C ALA A 308 12.47 1.64 -20.94
N ASN A 309 12.13 2.90 -21.16
CA ASN A 309 12.93 3.85 -21.94
C ASN A 309 14.18 4.39 -21.21
N GLY A 310 14.43 3.96 -19.97
CA GLY A 310 15.58 4.34 -19.16
C GLY A 310 15.42 5.61 -18.33
N ARG A 311 14.28 6.33 -18.42
CA ARG A 311 14.01 7.46 -17.52
C ARG A 311 13.80 6.96 -16.10
N LYS A 312 14.41 7.67 -15.14
CA LYS A 312 14.40 7.33 -13.71
C LYS A 312 13.98 8.52 -12.86
N SER A 313 13.30 8.24 -11.76
CA SER A 313 12.95 9.24 -10.76
C SER A 313 12.99 8.62 -9.37
N PHE A 314 13.41 9.41 -8.39
CA PHE A 314 13.38 9.01 -6.99
C PHE A 314 12.14 9.53 -6.30
N LEU A 315 11.47 8.64 -5.55
CA LEU A 315 10.41 8.98 -4.62
C LEU A 315 10.91 8.72 -3.21
N ARG A 316 11.03 9.78 -2.43
CA ARG A 316 11.72 9.78 -1.15
C ARG A 316 10.78 9.51 0.01
N PHE A 317 11.34 9.02 1.11
CA PHE A 317 10.76 9.03 2.42
C PHE A 317 11.18 10.32 3.16
N TYR A 318 10.42 10.72 4.17
CA TYR A 318 10.58 12.01 4.82
C TYR A 318 10.81 11.87 6.32
N ASP A 319 11.45 12.86 6.92
CA ASP A 319 11.55 12.97 8.36
C ASP A 319 10.22 13.39 8.99
N GLY A 320 9.94 12.89 10.20
CA GLY A 320 8.76 13.28 10.98
C GLY A 320 7.84 12.12 11.34
N MET A 321 6.61 12.43 11.74
CA MET A 321 5.62 11.41 12.12
C MET A 321 5.03 10.68 10.91
N ASP A 322 4.92 11.36 9.78
CA ASP A 322 4.41 10.81 8.52
C ASP A 322 5.58 10.72 7.54
N ILE A 323 6.30 9.58 7.59
CA ILE A 323 7.51 9.36 6.79
C ILE A 323 7.22 8.98 5.35
N ARG A 324 6.02 8.47 5.06
CA ARG A 324 5.67 7.94 3.74
C ARG A 324 5.31 9.04 2.75
N PRO A 325 5.62 8.86 1.45
CA PRO A 325 5.19 9.80 0.42
C PRO A 325 3.66 9.80 0.28
N ARG A 326 3.09 10.96 0.07
CA ARG A 326 1.67 11.16 -0.23
C ARG A 326 1.44 11.18 -1.73
N GLU A 327 0.19 11.24 -2.13
CA GLU A 327 -0.22 11.29 -3.54
C GLU A 327 0.51 12.39 -4.33
N THR A 328 0.66 13.58 -3.74
CA THR A 328 1.33 14.72 -4.39
C THR A 328 2.77 14.37 -4.78
N GLU A 329 3.55 13.82 -3.83
CA GLU A 329 4.95 13.48 -4.06
C GLU A 329 5.08 12.29 -5.02
N ILE A 330 4.16 11.30 -4.94
CA ILE A 330 4.13 10.17 -5.87
C ILE A 330 3.84 10.68 -7.29
N THR A 331 2.84 11.56 -7.46
CA THR A 331 2.50 12.16 -8.75
C THR A 331 3.64 12.98 -9.32
N VAL A 332 4.32 13.75 -8.49
CA VAL A 332 5.50 14.55 -8.88
C VAL A 332 6.64 13.66 -9.35
N ALA A 333 6.95 12.60 -8.60
CA ALA A 333 8.01 11.66 -8.98
C ALA A 333 7.69 10.95 -10.30
N LEU A 334 6.43 10.52 -10.51
CA LEU A 334 5.97 9.93 -11.77
C LEU A 334 5.99 10.95 -12.93
N LYS A 335 5.66 12.21 -12.66
CA LYS A 335 5.69 13.28 -13.68
C LYS A 335 7.10 13.49 -14.23
N ARG A 336 8.14 13.36 -13.42
CA ARG A 336 9.55 13.42 -13.84
C ARG A 336 9.94 12.31 -14.84
N LEU A 337 9.16 11.23 -14.91
CA LEU A 337 9.37 10.16 -15.89
C LEU A 337 8.83 10.51 -17.28
N VAL A 338 7.95 11.51 -17.40
CA VAL A 338 7.25 11.87 -18.66
C VAL A 338 7.56 13.29 -19.13
N THR A 339 7.90 14.19 -18.20
CA THR A 339 8.27 15.56 -18.48
C THR A 339 9.56 15.92 -17.74
N ASP A 340 10.34 16.80 -18.34
CA ASP A 340 11.51 17.35 -17.66
C ASP A 340 11.06 18.29 -16.53
N ALA A 341 11.82 18.31 -15.45
CA ALA A 341 11.54 19.16 -14.31
C ALA A 341 11.92 20.61 -14.62
N SER A 342 11.11 21.56 -14.18
CA SER A 342 11.46 22.97 -14.30
C SER A 342 12.69 23.29 -13.42
N ARG A 343 13.65 24.02 -14.01
CA ARG A 343 14.92 24.37 -13.40
C ARG A 343 14.85 25.70 -12.68
N ILE A 344 15.00 25.67 -11.35
CA ILE A 344 15.08 26.85 -10.50
C ILE A 344 16.54 27.08 -10.15
N VAL A 345 17.06 28.26 -10.43
CA VAL A 345 18.43 28.62 -10.14
C VAL A 345 18.48 29.80 -9.20
N PHE A 346 19.22 29.62 -8.10
CA PHE A 346 19.46 30.66 -7.11
C PHE A 346 20.73 31.42 -7.41
N LEU A 347 20.64 32.73 -7.52
CA LEU A 347 21.77 33.61 -7.66
C LEU A 347 22.61 33.60 -6.37
N THR A 348 23.93 33.53 -6.50
CA THR A 348 24.89 33.54 -5.39
C THR A 348 26.11 34.37 -5.73
N GLY A 349 26.84 34.82 -4.73
CA GLY A 349 28.13 35.48 -4.88
C GLY A 349 28.13 37.02 -4.71
N HIS A 350 26.96 37.65 -4.49
CA HIS A 350 26.84 39.10 -4.36
C HIS A 350 26.16 39.54 -3.03
N GLY A 351 26.19 38.67 -2.02
CA GLY A 351 25.56 38.92 -0.73
C GLY A 351 24.13 38.39 -0.60
N GLU A 352 23.68 37.60 -1.56
CA GLU A 352 22.40 36.88 -1.49
C GLU A 352 22.42 35.80 -0.44
N ARG A 353 21.24 35.38 0.03
CA ARG A 353 21.12 34.25 0.94
C ARG A 353 21.52 32.95 0.26
N SER A 354 22.43 32.23 0.91
CA SER A 354 22.91 30.94 0.40
C SER A 354 21.88 29.82 0.59
N LEU A 355 21.75 28.95 -0.42
CA LEU A 355 21.00 27.70 -0.30
C LEU A 355 21.61 26.75 0.75
N TYR A 356 22.92 26.84 0.98
CA TYR A 356 23.64 25.89 1.82
C TYR A 356 23.75 26.31 3.29
N TRP A 357 23.24 27.48 3.65
CA TRP A 357 23.23 27.89 5.05
C TRP A 357 22.09 27.22 5.80
N ASN A 358 22.43 26.55 6.89
CA ASN A 358 21.51 25.86 7.78
C ASN A 358 21.20 26.68 9.06
N ASP A 359 21.29 28.00 8.99
CA ASP A 359 20.93 28.91 10.05
C ASP A 359 19.53 29.53 9.83
N LYS A 360 19.10 30.38 10.78
CA LYS A 360 17.76 31.00 10.75
C LYS A 360 17.50 31.89 9.51
N GLY A 361 18.52 32.17 8.71
CA GLY A 361 18.41 32.99 7.49
C GLY A 361 18.64 32.19 6.22
N GLY A 362 19.05 30.93 6.31
CA GLY A 362 19.41 30.09 5.18
C GLY A 362 18.21 29.50 4.43
N LEU A 363 18.46 29.10 3.20
CA LEU A 363 17.47 28.51 2.31
C LEU A 363 17.67 26.99 2.20
N TYR A 364 18.46 26.38 3.10
CA TYR A 364 18.78 24.96 3.09
C TYR A 364 17.55 24.05 3.07
N SER A 365 16.50 24.42 3.79
CA SER A 365 15.24 23.68 3.82
C SER A 365 14.56 23.52 2.44
N LEU A 366 14.88 24.41 1.48
CA LEU A 366 14.34 24.35 0.12
C LEU A 366 14.99 23.26 -0.74
N ILE A 367 16.22 22.83 -0.38
CA ILE A 367 16.98 21.79 -1.10
C ILE A 367 17.15 20.51 -0.30
N GLN A 368 16.72 20.50 0.95
CA GLN A 368 16.87 19.38 1.85
C GLN A 368 16.00 18.20 1.41
N ARG A 369 16.61 17.13 0.90
CA ARG A 369 15.92 15.99 0.27
C ARG A 369 14.97 15.25 1.20
N ASN A 370 15.25 15.23 2.50
CA ASN A 370 14.39 14.66 3.54
C ASN A 370 13.23 15.59 3.96
N GLY A 371 13.23 16.84 3.47
CA GLY A 371 12.16 17.79 3.71
C GLY A 371 11.02 17.64 2.69
N ARG A 372 9.82 17.27 3.14
CA ARG A 372 8.65 17.11 2.27
C ARG A 372 8.40 18.32 1.36
N ASN A 373 8.55 19.53 1.89
CA ASN A 373 8.28 20.78 1.20
C ASN A 373 9.49 21.31 0.39
N ALA A 374 10.58 20.56 0.33
CA ALA A 374 11.74 20.97 -0.46
C ALA A 374 11.40 20.99 -1.96
N LEU A 375 11.93 21.95 -2.68
CA LEU A 375 11.63 22.16 -4.11
C LEU A 375 11.90 20.91 -4.95
N VAL A 376 12.97 20.16 -4.64
CA VAL A 376 13.30 18.91 -5.33
C VAL A 376 12.20 17.86 -5.19
N ASN A 377 11.49 17.83 -4.06
CA ASN A 377 10.38 16.93 -3.80
C ASN A 377 9.03 17.46 -4.33
N GLN A 378 9.01 18.74 -4.73
CA GLN A 378 7.87 19.37 -5.39
C GLN A 378 8.01 19.41 -6.92
N GLY A 379 9.00 18.73 -7.48
CA GLY A 379 9.15 18.54 -8.93
C GLY A 379 10.06 19.51 -9.64
N PHE A 380 10.85 20.29 -8.89
CA PHE A 380 11.80 21.24 -9.45
C PHE A 380 13.23 20.70 -9.36
N ASP A 381 14.04 21.01 -10.37
CA ASP A 381 15.50 20.89 -10.27
C ASP A 381 16.06 22.20 -9.74
N VAL A 382 16.91 22.11 -8.74
CA VAL A 382 17.44 23.29 -8.03
C VAL A 382 18.94 23.34 -8.16
N ASP A 383 19.45 24.49 -8.58
CA ASP A 383 20.89 24.73 -8.77
C ASP A 383 21.25 26.16 -8.31
N THR A 384 22.52 26.48 -8.33
CA THR A 384 23.04 27.81 -8.01
C THR A 384 23.83 28.37 -9.17
N LEU A 385 23.76 29.70 -9.36
CA LEU A 385 24.50 30.43 -10.37
C LEU A 385 25.28 31.56 -9.72
N ASN A 386 26.59 31.59 -9.93
CA ASN A 386 27.44 32.72 -9.54
C ASN A 386 27.73 33.57 -10.79
N LEU A 387 27.18 34.77 -10.84
CA LEU A 387 27.40 35.71 -11.93
C LEU A 387 28.69 36.49 -11.69
N THR A 388 29.77 36.09 -12.33
CA THR A 388 30.95 36.93 -12.47
C THR A 388 30.85 37.74 -13.77
N GLY A 389 31.54 38.86 -13.89
CA GLY A 389 31.34 39.86 -14.98
C GLY A 389 31.44 39.36 -16.44
N ARG A 390 31.60 38.07 -16.68
CA ARG A 390 31.58 37.40 -17.99
C ARG A 390 30.62 36.20 -18.05
N THR A 391 29.89 35.90 -16.98
CA THR A 391 28.98 34.76 -16.92
C THR A 391 27.67 35.12 -17.60
N VAL A 392 27.27 34.36 -18.61
CA VAL A 392 25.96 34.50 -19.26
C VAL A 392 24.97 33.63 -18.51
N ILE A 393 23.76 34.13 -18.33
CA ILE A 393 22.67 33.34 -17.75
C ILE A 393 22.34 32.25 -18.77
N PRO A 394 22.37 30.93 -18.34
CA PRO A 394 22.00 29.82 -19.21
C PRO A 394 20.55 29.95 -19.70
N GLU A 395 20.30 29.62 -20.95
CA GLU A 395 18.95 29.71 -21.56
C GLU A 395 17.98 28.62 -21.04
N ASP A 396 18.49 27.57 -20.40
CA ASP A 396 17.73 26.43 -19.85
C ASP A 396 17.22 26.67 -18.42
N ILE A 397 17.25 27.92 -17.94
CA ILE A 397 16.71 28.32 -16.64
C ILE A 397 15.24 28.74 -16.81
N ASP A 398 14.31 28.05 -16.10
CA ASP A 398 12.91 28.46 -16.07
C ASP A 398 12.66 29.59 -15.06
N ILE A 399 13.33 29.52 -13.90
CA ILE A 399 13.14 30.48 -12.81
C ILE A 399 14.50 30.87 -12.21
N LEU A 400 14.82 32.16 -12.25
CA LEU A 400 15.97 32.73 -11.54
C LEU A 400 15.51 33.38 -10.25
N VAL A 401 16.05 32.93 -9.11
CA VAL A 401 15.71 33.46 -7.78
C VAL A 401 16.86 34.30 -7.25
N ILE A 402 16.57 35.55 -6.91
CA ILE A 402 17.48 36.46 -6.20
C ILE A 402 16.98 36.57 -4.77
N ALA A 403 17.58 35.80 -3.88
CA ALA A 403 17.12 35.73 -2.49
C ALA A 403 17.76 36.85 -1.68
N GLY A 404 17.01 37.88 -1.43
CA GLY A 404 17.32 39.11 -0.68
C GLY A 404 18.71 39.27 -0.05
N PHE A 405 19.28 40.47 -0.11
CA PHE A 405 20.60 40.75 0.46
C PHE A 405 20.59 40.62 1.99
N ILE A 406 21.61 40.03 2.56
CA ILE A 406 21.90 40.12 3.99
C ILE A 406 22.69 41.41 4.14
N TYR A 407 22.02 42.48 4.66
CA TYR A 407 22.75 43.64 5.13
C TYR A 407 23.53 43.24 6.39
N SER A 408 24.85 43.26 6.28
CA SER A 408 25.79 43.09 7.40
C SER A 408 25.80 44.37 8.26
#